data_a6f55f78c1c604cc18a16625b4ffd659
#
_entry.id   a6f55f78c1c604cc18a16625b4ffd659
#
_cell.length_a   1.000
_cell.length_b   1.000
_cell.length_c   1.000
_cell.angle_alpha   90.00
_cell.angle_beta   90.00
_cell.angle_gamma   90.00
#
_symmetry.space_group_name_H-M   'P 1'
#
loop_
_entity.id
_entity.type
_entity.pdbx_description
1 polymer ?
#
loop_
_entity_poly.entity_id
_entity_poly.type
_entity_poly.pdbx_seq_one_letter_code
_entity_poly.pdbx_strand_id
1 'polypeptide(L)'
;QMAAEKYNLNIKFINVDESFNLDIDHLKSLLSSKTKIVSIVGESNISGMLPDIKEIVAIVKSKSDALFILDGAQLVPHRSVDVQDLGIDFLCVSGHKMLGPTGIGVVWGRKELWDSMDPVYGGGDMIEEVYYDKATWAPVPHKFEAGTPPFVEAIGLGAAVDYLTNISMNEVQQHSDSLREYAKNKLENIDGLNIIHSLSKNAGCTFAMSIEGAHATDVSLMLDTYGVAVRAGHHCVQPFHRKLNLDATFRATGYIYNDCLLYTSDAADEEDSV
;
A
#
# COMPACT_ATOMS: atom_id res chain seq x y z
N GLN A 1 6.58 7.25 14.09
CA GLN A 1 7.27 8.38 14.73
C GLN A 1 6.52 8.84 15.98
N MET A 2 5.22 9.14 15.89
CA MET A 2 4.39 9.55 17.05
C MET A 2 4.39 8.51 18.17
N ALA A 3 4.24 7.22 17.85
CA ALA A 3 4.32 6.16 18.85
C ALA A 3 5.72 6.02 19.45
N ALA A 4 6.76 6.13 18.61
CA ALA A 4 8.14 6.08 19.08
C ALA A 4 8.45 7.22 20.06
N GLU A 5 8.01 8.43 19.75
CA GLU A 5 8.14 9.59 20.63
C GLU A 5 7.35 9.40 21.94
N LYS A 6 6.06 9.03 21.84
CA LYS A 6 5.16 8.86 23.00
C LYS A 6 5.65 7.80 23.97
N TYR A 7 6.20 6.70 23.48
CA TYR A 7 6.59 5.53 24.27
C TYR A 7 8.11 5.37 24.38
N ASN A 8 8.90 6.36 23.98
CA ASN A 8 10.36 6.35 23.99
C ASN A 8 10.95 5.10 23.32
N LEU A 9 10.48 4.81 22.11
CA LEU A 9 10.91 3.67 21.30
C LEU A 9 11.93 4.10 20.25
N ASN A 10 12.85 3.19 19.91
CA ASN A 10 13.76 3.40 18.79
C ASN A 10 13.10 2.91 17.48
N ILE A 11 12.94 3.82 16.52
CA ILE A 11 12.52 3.47 15.17
C ILE A 11 13.75 3.35 14.26
N LYS A 12 13.75 2.30 13.43
CA LYS A 12 14.79 2.05 12.43
C LYS A 12 14.13 1.86 11.07
N PHE A 13 14.78 2.35 10.02
CA PHE A 13 14.27 2.29 8.66
C PHE A 13 15.14 1.36 7.83
N ILE A 14 14.50 0.42 7.12
CA ILE A 14 15.16 -0.47 6.18
C ILE A 14 15.51 0.34 4.94
N ASN A 15 16.73 0.17 4.43
CA ASN A 15 17.13 0.78 3.17
C ASN A 15 16.46 0.10 1.98
N VAL A 16 16.43 0.83 0.87
CA VAL A 16 16.19 0.29 -0.47
C VAL A 16 17.48 0.30 -1.26
N ASP A 17 17.69 -0.72 -2.09
CA ASP A 17 18.81 -0.83 -3.01
C ASP A 17 18.64 0.07 -4.26
N GLU A 18 19.60 0.02 -5.17
CA GLU A 18 19.58 0.79 -6.42
C GLU A 18 18.49 0.35 -7.40
N SER A 19 17.96 -0.85 -7.21
CA SER A 19 16.84 -1.42 -7.98
C SER A 19 15.47 -1.15 -7.34
N PHE A 20 15.43 -0.29 -6.32
CA PHE A 20 14.24 0.06 -5.54
C PHE A 20 13.60 -1.11 -4.80
N ASN A 21 14.36 -2.18 -4.47
CA ASN A 21 13.92 -3.28 -3.62
C ASN A 21 14.39 -3.06 -2.18
N LEU A 22 13.75 -3.76 -1.22
CA LEU A 22 14.19 -3.74 0.17
C LEU A 22 15.58 -4.39 0.30
N ASP A 23 16.49 -3.72 0.99
CA ASP A 23 17.81 -4.24 1.35
C ASP A 23 17.65 -5.26 2.49
N ILE A 24 17.63 -6.54 2.11
CA ILE A 24 17.41 -7.65 3.05
C ILE A 24 18.59 -7.81 4.01
N ASP A 25 19.80 -7.53 3.58
CA ASP A 25 20.97 -7.61 4.47
C ASP A 25 20.98 -6.48 5.48
N HIS A 26 20.57 -5.28 5.07
CA HIS A 26 20.33 -4.20 6.01
C HIS A 26 19.19 -4.55 7.00
N LEU A 27 18.06 -5.12 6.54
CA LEU A 27 17.01 -5.61 7.44
C LEU A 27 17.60 -6.57 8.48
N LYS A 28 18.36 -7.59 8.06
CA LYS A 28 18.98 -8.56 8.97
C LYS A 28 19.89 -7.90 10.01
N SER A 29 20.57 -6.80 9.65
CA SER A 29 21.47 -6.05 10.53
C SER A 29 20.72 -5.21 11.58
N LEU A 30 19.49 -4.80 11.28
CA LEU A 30 18.64 -4.00 12.16
C LEU A 30 17.93 -4.84 13.22
N LEU A 31 17.69 -6.13 12.94
CA LEU A 31 16.95 -7.03 13.82
C LEU A 31 17.76 -7.44 15.05
N SER A 32 17.07 -7.55 16.19
CA SER A 32 17.62 -8.08 17.43
C SER A 32 16.48 -8.63 18.31
N SER A 33 16.81 -9.30 19.40
CA SER A 33 15.83 -9.78 20.41
C SER A 33 15.01 -8.64 21.03
N LYS A 34 15.45 -7.38 20.89
CA LYS A 34 14.71 -6.18 21.33
C LYS A 34 13.71 -5.65 20.30
N THR A 35 13.73 -6.16 19.07
CA THR A 35 12.76 -5.77 18.04
C THR A 35 11.38 -6.22 18.46
N LYS A 36 10.41 -5.30 18.52
CA LYS A 36 9.03 -5.57 18.96
C LYS A 36 8.03 -5.57 17.81
N ILE A 37 8.26 -4.73 16.82
CA ILE A 37 7.36 -4.59 15.66
C ILE A 37 8.22 -4.43 14.42
N VAL A 38 7.84 -5.13 13.36
CA VAL A 38 8.32 -4.91 11.98
C VAL A 38 7.11 -4.60 11.12
N SER A 39 7.13 -3.46 10.46
CA SER A 39 6.06 -3.04 9.54
C SER A 39 6.64 -2.88 8.15
N ILE A 40 6.05 -3.56 7.17
CA ILE A 40 6.49 -3.57 5.77
C ILE A 40 5.29 -3.29 4.87
N VAL A 41 5.50 -2.54 3.80
CA VAL A 41 4.49 -2.40 2.74
C VAL A 41 4.45 -3.68 1.90
N GLY A 42 3.26 -4.15 1.57
CA GLY A 42 3.08 -5.30 0.69
C GLY A 42 3.35 -4.98 -0.77
N GLU A 43 3.02 -3.76 -1.18
CA GLU A 43 3.36 -3.18 -2.48
C GLU A 43 3.68 -1.70 -2.30
N SER A 44 4.77 -1.24 -2.90
CA SER A 44 5.19 0.15 -2.80
C SER A 44 4.28 1.06 -3.63
N ASN A 45 3.75 2.10 -2.98
CA ASN A 45 2.93 3.12 -3.63
C ASN A 45 3.72 4.12 -4.51
N ILE A 46 5.02 3.94 -4.65
CA ILE A 46 5.88 4.78 -5.49
C ILE A 46 6.65 3.98 -6.54
N SER A 47 7.27 2.87 -6.17
CA SER A 47 8.09 2.06 -7.08
C SER A 47 7.41 0.78 -7.55
N GLY A 48 6.20 0.48 -7.08
CA GLY A 48 5.56 -0.80 -7.34
C GLY A 48 6.30 -2.03 -6.80
N MET A 49 7.35 -1.84 -5.98
CA MET A 49 8.10 -2.94 -5.38
C MET A 49 7.16 -3.89 -4.62
N LEU A 50 7.31 -5.18 -4.86
CA LEU A 50 6.63 -6.29 -4.18
C LEU A 50 7.68 -7.10 -3.43
N PRO A 51 7.84 -6.92 -2.11
CA PRO A 51 8.80 -7.70 -1.34
C PRO A 51 8.33 -9.15 -1.15
N ASP A 52 9.26 -10.09 -1.02
CA ASP A 52 8.94 -11.46 -0.60
C ASP A 52 8.58 -11.47 0.90
N ILE A 53 7.28 -11.30 1.18
CA ILE A 53 6.77 -11.21 2.55
C ILE A 53 7.05 -12.49 3.34
N LYS A 54 6.94 -13.67 2.72
CA LYS A 54 7.23 -14.94 3.40
C LYS A 54 8.68 -15.02 3.84
N GLU A 55 9.61 -14.68 2.95
CA GLU A 55 11.03 -14.64 3.28
C GLU A 55 11.30 -13.67 4.42
N ILE A 56 10.75 -12.46 4.34
CA ILE A 56 10.95 -11.41 5.35
C ILE A 56 10.38 -11.85 6.71
N VAL A 57 9.18 -12.41 6.74
CA VAL A 57 8.57 -12.96 7.97
C VAL A 57 9.48 -14.04 8.59
N ALA A 58 9.96 -14.97 7.77
CA ALA A 58 10.87 -16.02 8.25
C ALA A 58 12.17 -15.44 8.85
N ILE A 59 12.77 -14.44 8.19
CA ILE A 59 13.94 -13.73 8.69
C ILE A 59 13.64 -13.05 10.04
N VAL A 60 12.54 -12.32 10.15
CA VAL A 60 12.14 -11.61 11.37
C VAL A 60 11.93 -12.59 12.51
N LYS A 61 11.14 -13.63 12.29
CA LYS A 61 10.82 -14.64 13.33
C LYS A 61 12.05 -15.48 13.74
N SER A 62 13.06 -15.62 12.88
CA SER A 62 14.30 -16.30 13.23
C SER A 62 15.20 -15.49 14.18
N LYS A 63 15.02 -14.19 14.28
CA LYS A 63 15.87 -13.25 15.05
C LYS A 63 15.17 -12.55 16.21
N SER A 64 13.83 -12.56 16.22
CA SER A 64 13.04 -11.86 17.22
C SER A 64 11.63 -12.42 17.33
N ASP A 65 10.96 -12.13 18.46
CA ASP A 65 9.53 -12.36 18.67
C ASP A 65 8.69 -11.15 18.19
N ALA A 66 9.22 -10.35 17.26
CA ALA A 66 8.54 -9.16 16.78
C ALA A 66 7.23 -9.50 16.08
N LEU A 67 6.20 -8.69 16.31
CA LEU A 67 4.95 -8.72 15.56
C LEU A 67 5.19 -8.17 14.16
N PHE A 68 4.62 -8.84 13.17
CA PHE A 68 4.74 -8.45 11.78
C PHE A 68 3.46 -7.79 11.28
N ILE A 69 3.56 -6.53 10.87
CA ILE A 69 2.44 -5.74 10.32
C ILE A 69 2.68 -5.57 8.83
N LEU A 70 1.74 -6.07 8.02
CA LEU A 70 1.73 -5.88 6.58
C LEU A 70 0.81 -4.71 6.22
N ASP A 71 1.37 -3.67 5.62
CA ASP A 71 0.56 -2.64 4.95
C ASP A 71 0.17 -3.17 3.57
N GLY A 72 -1.07 -3.66 3.49
CA GLY A 72 -1.67 -4.20 2.27
C GLY A 72 -2.44 -3.19 1.45
N ALA A 73 -2.34 -1.89 1.77
CA ALA A 73 -3.17 -0.86 1.14
C ALA A 73 -3.02 -0.79 -0.39
N GLN A 74 -1.86 -1.13 -0.93
CA GLN A 74 -1.64 -1.25 -2.38
C GLN A 74 -1.66 -2.71 -2.86
N LEU A 75 -1.30 -3.67 -2.01
CA LEU A 75 -1.21 -5.08 -2.38
C LEU A 75 -2.59 -5.71 -2.60
N VAL A 76 -3.49 -5.57 -1.62
CA VAL A 76 -4.81 -6.26 -1.60
C VAL A 76 -5.70 -5.91 -2.79
N PRO A 77 -5.71 -4.66 -3.32
CA PRO A 77 -6.46 -4.33 -4.53
C PRO A 77 -6.03 -5.13 -5.77
N HIS A 78 -4.76 -5.50 -5.86
CA HIS A 78 -4.16 -6.06 -7.07
C HIS A 78 -3.87 -7.56 -6.99
N ARG A 79 -3.79 -8.13 -5.78
CA ARG A 79 -3.31 -9.51 -5.59
C ARG A 79 -4.06 -10.21 -4.47
N SER A 80 -4.24 -11.52 -4.62
CA SER A 80 -4.75 -12.36 -3.55
C SER A 80 -3.75 -12.42 -2.38
N VAL A 81 -4.26 -12.31 -1.16
CA VAL A 81 -3.47 -12.35 0.08
C VAL A 81 -4.04 -13.41 1.00
N ASP A 82 -3.23 -14.43 1.30
CA ASP A 82 -3.52 -15.41 2.34
C ASP A 82 -2.67 -15.08 3.59
N VAL A 83 -3.31 -14.54 4.61
CA VAL A 83 -2.65 -14.08 5.83
C VAL A 83 -2.02 -15.22 6.64
N GLN A 84 -2.60 -16.44 6.55
CA GLN A 84 -2.08 -17.63 7.24
C GLN A 84 -0.84 -18.16 6.52
N ASP A 85 -0.90 -18.24 5.18
CA ASP A 85 0.21 -18.66 4.35
C ASP A 85 1.41 -17.72 4.44
N LEU A 86 1.17 -16.41 4.56
CA LEU A 86 2.20 -15.40 4.77
C LEU A 86 2.79 -15.41 6.19
N GLY A 87 2.07 -15.94 7.19
CA GLY A 87 2.52 -16.00 8.58
C GLY A 87 2.62 -14.63 9.26
N ILE A 88 1.86 -13.64 8.79
CA ILE A 88 1.81 -12.28 9.35
C ILE A 88 0.92 -12.21 10.59
N ASP A 89 1.12 -11.19 11.41
CA ASP A 89 0.33 -10.98 12.62
C ASP A 89 -0.81 -9.97 12.42
N PHE A 90 -0.59 -8.96 11.56
CA PHE A 90 -1.59 -7.96 11.19
C PHE A 90 -1.52 -7.61 9.70
N LEU A 91 -2.69 -7.33 9.10
CA LEU A 91 -2.84 -6.80 7.75
C LEU A 91 -3.70 -5.54 7.78
N CYS A 92 -3.21 -4.45 7.20
CA CYS A 92 -3.98 -3.21 7.03
C CYS A 92 -4.45 -3.06 5.58
N VAL A 93 -5.73 -2.76 5.38
CA VAL A 93 -6.36 -2.62 4.06
C VAL A 93 -7.11 -1.30 3.96
N SER A 94 -7.04 -0.65 2.81
CA SER A 94 -7.74 0.60 2.51
C SER A 94 -8.87 0.38 1.51
N GLY A 95 -10.12 0.60 1.92
CA GLY A 95 -11.30 0.27 1.12
C GLY A 95 -11.37 1.01 -0.21
N HIS A 96 -11.08 2.32 -0.23
CA HIS A 96 -11.18 3.12 -1.45
C HIS A 96 -10.16 2.74 -2.54
N LYS A 97 -9.11 2.00 -2.20
CA LYS A 97 -8.12 1.52 -3.19
C LYS A 97 -8.53 0.20 -3.85
N MET A 98 -9.51 -0.49 -3.28
CA MET A 98 -10.06 -1.73 -3.81
C MET A 98 -11.53 -1.57 -4.28
N LEU A 99 -11.84 -0.45 -4.95
CA LEU A 99 -13.15 -0.10 -5.49
C LEU A 99 -14.23 0.14 -4.44
N GLY A 100 -13.89 0.11 -3.16
CA GLY A 100 -14.79 0.40 -2.06
C GLY A 100 -14.96 1.90 -1.83
N PRO A 101 -15.89 2.31 -0.96
CA PRO A 101 -16.09 3.71 -0.61
C PRO A 101 -14.92 4.28 0.18
N THR A 102 -14.86 5.62 0.22
CA THR A 102 -13.96 6.34 1.13
C THR A 102 -14.42 6.18 2.58
N GLY A 103 -13.53 6.48 3.53
CA GLY A 103 -13.87 6.51 4.96
C GLY A 103 -13.88 5.14 5.65
N ILE A 104 -13.59 4.05 4.93
CA ILE A 104 -13.52 2.70 5.51
C ILE A 104 -12.21 1.99 5.15
N GLY A 105 -11.74 1.17 6.06
CA GLY A 105 -10.64 0.23 5.89
C GLY A 105 -10.80 -0.93 6.86
N VAL A 106 -9.95 -1.92 6.73
CA VAL A 106 -9.96 -3.12 7.57
C VAL A 106 -8.56 -3.36 8.13
N VAL A 107 -8.50 -3.71 9.40
CA VAL A 107 -7.32 -4.29 10.00
C VAL A 107 -7.65 -5.71 10.40
N TRP A 108 -7.06 -6.68 9.70
CA TRP A 108 -7.07 -8.06 10.14
C TRP A 108 -5.91 -8.29 11.12
N GLY A 109 -6.12 -9.11 12.12
CA GLY A 109 -5.08 -9.53 13.05
C GLY A 109 -5.44 -10.84 13.71
N ARG A 110 -4.42 -11.54 14.21
CA ARG A 110 -4.59 -12.80 14.95
C ARG A 110 -5.41 -12.56 16.20
N LYS A 111 -6.43 -13.39 16.41
CA LYS A 111 -7.40 -13.19 17.50
C LYS A 111 -6.75 -13.09 18.88
N GLU A 112 -5.78 -13.97 19.16
CA GLU A 112 -5.08 -13.99 20.44
C GLU A 112 -4.29 -12.70 20.72
N LEU A 113 -3.82 -12.01 19.67
CA LEU A 113 -3.18 -10.70 19.83
C LEU A 113 -4.21 -9.63 20.16
N TRP A 114 -5.32 -9.61 19.41
CA TRP A 114 -6.42 -8.69 19.70
C TRP A 114 -6.99 -8.87 21.10
N ASP A 115 -7.17 -10.12 21.54
CA ASP A 115 -7.65 -10.42 22.89
C ASP A 115 -6.73 -9.86 24.00
N SER A 116 -5.43 -9.85 23.76
CA SER A 116 -4.41 -9.36 24.71
C SER A 116 -4.21 -7.85 24.73
N MET A 117 -4.76 -7.11 23.76
CA MET A 117 -4.59 -5.66 23.63
C MET A 117 -5.73 -4.91 24.29
N ASP A 118 -5.42 -3.77 24.91
CA ASP A 118 -6.43 -2.83 25.39
C ASP A 118 -6.95 -1.96 24.22
N PRO A 119 -8.22 -1.49 24.29
CA PRO A 119 -8.76 -0.58 23.31
C PRO A 119 -8.02 0.76 23.32
N VAL A 120 -7.90 1.40 22.15
CA VAL A 120 -7.23 2.70 21.98
C VAL A 120 -8.22 3.86 22.15
N TYR A 121 -9.43 3.67 21.66
CA TYR A 121 -10.52 4.63 21.72
C TYR A 121 -11.68 4.08 22.54
N GLY A 122 -12.35 4.94 23.31
CA GLY A 122 -13.54 4.61 24.06
C GLY A 122 -14.78 5.25 23.44
N GLY A 123 -15.93 4.58 23.56
CA GLY A 123 -17.22 5.06 23.05
C GLY A 123 -18.34 4.07 23.26
N GLY A 124 -19.50 4.30 22.66
CA GLY A 124 -20.60 3.35 22.65
C GLY A 124 -20.23 2.05 21.93
N ASP A 125 -20.98 0.99 22.18
CA ASP A 125 -20.91 -0.35 21.58
C ASP A 125 -19.63 -1.16 21.86
N MET A 126 -18.51 -0.52 22.23
CA MET A 126 -17.24 -1.18 22.52
C MET A 126 -17.10 -1.62 24.00
N ILE A 127 -18.03 -1.28 24.85
CA ILE A 127 -18.08 -1.55 26.28
C ILE A 127 -19.00 -2.75 26.58
N GLU A 128 -18.72 -3.50 27.66
CA GLU A 128 -19.61 -4.51 28.20
C GLU A 128 -20.34 -3.96 29.43
N GLU A 129 -19.58 -3.45 30.41
CA GLU A 129 -20.12 -2.80 31.60
C GLU A 129 -19.33 -1.54 31.94
N VAL A 130 -20.02 -0.51 32.45
CA VAL A 130 -19.41 0.75 32.90
C VAL A 130 -19.88 1.07 34.31
N TYR A 131 -18.91 1.28 35.18
CA TYR A 131 -19.09 1.76 36.55
C TYR A 131 -18.42 3.14 36.68
N TYR A 132 -18.61 3.80 37.82
CA TYR A 132 -17.98 5.11 38.06
C TYR A 132 -16.44 5.06 38.11
N ASP A 133 -15.87 3.92 38.50
CA ASP A 133 -14.44 3.72 38.74
C ASP A 133 -13.77 2.77 37.75
N LYS A 134 -14.55 2.04 36.96
CA LYS A 134 -14.03 1.07 35.98
C LYS A 134 -14.98 0.81 34.83
N ALA A 135 -14.45 0.23 33.78
CA ALA A 135 -15.22 -0.32 32.65
C ALA A 135 -14.65 -1.67 32.23
N THR A 136 -15.50 -2.51 31.64
CA THR A 136 -15.11 -3.72 30.91
C THR A 136 -15.45 -3.58 29.46
N TRP A 137 -14.75 -4.32 28.63
CA TRP A 137 -14.80 -4.16 27.18
C TRP A 137 -15.54 -5.32 26.52
N ALA A 138 -16.29 -5.01 25.48
CA ALA A 138 -16.92 -6.02 24.64
C ALA A 138 -15.87 -6.97 24.06
N PRO A 139 -16.25 -8.20 23.67
CA PRO A 139 -15.36 -9.10 22.93
C PRO A 139 -14.84 -8.50 21.62
N VAL A 140 -13.69 -8.99 21.15
CA VAL A 140 -13.17 -8.67 19.81
C VAL A 140 -14.20 -9.13 18.75
N PRO A 141 -14.46 -8.33 17.68
CA PRO A 141 -13.79 -7.10 17.30
C PRO A 141 -14.33 -5.82 17.96
N HIS A 142 -15.52 -5.87 18.59
CA HIS A 142 -16.27 -4.70 19.06
C HIS A 142 -15.47 -3.80 20.01
N LYS A 143 -14.60 -4.34 20.87
CA LYS A 143 -13.79 -3.51 21.78
C LYS A 143 -12.86 -2.51 21.09
N PHE A 144 -12.62 -2.65 19.77
CA PHE A 144 -11.81 -1.73 18.97
C PHE A 144 -12.64 -0.84 18.04
N GLU A 145 -13.97 -0.98 18.04
CA GLU A 145 -14.92 -0.30 17.15
C GLU A 145 -15.81 0.63 17.96
N ALA A 146 -15.25 1.75 18.45
CA ALA A 146 -15.95 2.68 19.31
C ALA A 146 -16.95 3.54 18.53
N GLY A 147 -18.22 3.53 18.97
CA GLY A 147 -19.33 4.28 18.38
C GLY A 147 -20.05 3.53 17.27
N THR A 148 -21.08 4.14 16.72
CA THR A 148 -21.82 3.56 15.59
C THR A 148 -20.89 3.29 14.41
N PRO A 149 -20.78 2.04 13.92
CA PRO A 149 -19.87 1.71 12.82
C PRO A 149 -20.34 2.36 11.50
N PRO A 150 -19.45 2.60 10.55
CA PRO A 150 -19.75 3.14 9.24
C PRO A 150 -20.42 2.06 8.36
N PHE A 151 -21.67 1.68 8.71
CA PHE A 151 -22.35 0.53 8.10
C PHE A 151 -22.66 0.72 6.62
N VAL A 152 -22.87 1.96 6.15
CA VAL A 152 -23.09 2.25 4.73
C VAL A 152 -21.82 1.96 3.93
N GLU A 153 -20.69 2.44 4.42
CA GLU A 153 -19.39 2.20 3.83
C GLU A 153 -18.99 0.72 3.93
N ALA A 154 -19.36 0.04 5.02
CA ALA A 154 -19.12 -1.40 5.17
C ALA A 154 -19.89 -2.23 4.14
N ILE A 155 -21.16 -1.90 3.89
CA ILE A 155 -21.97 -2.54 2.84
C ILE A 155 -21.35 -2.28 1.46
N GLY A 156 -20.95 -1.04 1.20
CA GLY A 156 -20.29 -0.67 -0.06
C GLY A 156 -18.95 -1.41 -0.26
N LEU A 157 -18.15 -1.56 0.80
CA LEU A 157 -16.91 -2.34 0.75
C LEU A 157 -17.20 -3.83 0.49
N GLY A 158 -18.25 -4.39 1.12
CA GLY A 158 -18.70 -5.77 0.84
C GLY A 158 -19.03 -5.97 -0.64
N ALA A 159 -19.79 -5.04 -1.24
CA ALA A 159 -20.10 -5.09 -2.67
C ALA A 159 -18.84 -5.01 -3.56
N ALA A 160 -17.84 -4.22 -3.18
CA ALA A 160 -16.55 -4.15 -3.88
C ALA A 160 -15.77 -5.47 -3.79
N VAL A 161 -15.79 -6.12 -2.62
CA VAL A 161 -15.18 -7.45 -2.43
C VAL A 161 -15.86 -8.49 -3.32
N ASP A 162 -17.18 -8.51 -3.36
CA ASP A 162 -17.96 -9.42 -4.22
C ASP A 162 -17.64 -9.17 -5.70
N TYR A 163 -17.56 -7.91 -6.11
CA TYR A 163 -17.21 -7.53 -7.49
C TYR A 163 -15.82 -8.05 -7.88
N LEU A 164 -14.79 -7.79 -7.07
CA LEU A 164 -13.44 -8.27 -7.32
C LEU A 164 -13.34 -9.81 -7.29
N THR A 165 -14.08 -10.45 -6.40
CA THR A 165 -14.16 -11.92 -6.31
C THR A 165 -14.79 -12.50 -7.56
N ASN A 166 -15.84 -11.89 -8.12
CA ASN A 166 -16.51 -12.32 -9.34
C ASN A 166 -15.61 -12.16 -10.60
N ILE A 167 -14.75 -11.14 -10.64
CA ILE A 167 -13.71 -11.01 -11.68
C ILE A 167 -12.64 -12.09 -11.51
N SER A 168 -12.36 -12.51 -10.30
CA SER A 168 -11.21 -13.32 -9.88
C SER A 168 -9.94 -12.48 -9.67
N MET A 169 -9.36 -12.58 -8.48
CA MET A 169 -8.11 -11.89 -8.16
C MET A 169 -6.92 -12.33 -9.04
N ASN A 170 -6.97 -13.52 -9.63
CA ASN A 170 -5.98 -13.96 -10.61
C ASN A 170 -6.08 -13.14 -11.91
N GLU A 171 -7.28 -12.88 -12.40
CA GLU A 171 -7.50 -12.05 -13.59
C GLU A 171 -7.09 -10.60 -13.32
N VAL A 172 -7.45 -10.05 -12.14
CA VAL A 172 -7.00 -8.72 -11.70
C VAL A 172 -5.48 -8.61 -11.70
N GLN A 173 -4.79 -9.61 -11.16
CA GLN A 173 -3.34 -9.67 -11.13
C GLN A 173 -2.74 -9.74 -12.54
N GLN A 174 -3.23 -10.67 -13.39
CA GLN A 174 -2.74 -10.83 -14.77
C GLN A 174 -2.92 -9.56 -15.58
N HIS A 175 -4.06 -8.89 -15.43
CA HIS A 175 -4.31 -7.60 -16.09
C HIS A 175 -3.32 -6.53 -15.60
N SER A 176 -3.12 -6.39 -14.30
CA SER A 176 -2.15 -5.44 -13.72
C SER A 176 -0.72 -5.72 -14.19
N ASP A 177 -0.33 -6.99 -14.25
CA ASP A 177 1.00 -7.40 -14.73
C ASP A 177 1.17 -7.10 -16.24
N SER A 178 0.12 -7.28 -17.05
CA SER A 178 0.13 -6.96 -18.48
C SER A 178 0.24 -5.45 -18.72
N LEU A 179 -0.53 -4.64 -17.97
CA LEU A 179 -0.43 -3.18 -18.02
C LEU A 179 0.96 -2.69 -17.61
N ARG A 180 1.53 -3.29 -16.56
CA ARG A 180 2.88 -2.96 -16.11
C ARG A 180 3.93 -3.21 -17.18
N GLU A 181 3.93 -4.39 -17.79
CA GLU A 181 4.88 -4.72 -18.85
C GLU A 181 4.74 -3.78 -20.06
N TYR A 182 3.50 -3.51 -20.47
CA TYR A 182 3.23 -2.59 -21.55
C TYR A 182 3.75 -1.18 -21.25
N ALA A 183 3.36 -0.63 -20.09
CA ALA A 183 3.78 0.71 -19.65
C ALA A 183 5.31 0.81 -19.54
N LYS A 184 5.96 -0.17 -18.91
CA LYS A 184 7.40 -0.24 -18.77
C LYS A 184 8.10 -0.14 -20.13
N ASN A 185 7.71 -1.00 -21.07
CA ASN A 185 8.30 -1.03 -22.41
C ASN A 185 8.14 0.29 -23.18
N LYS A 186 7.05 1.02 -22.95
CA LYS A 186 6.83 2.34 -23.59
C LYS A 186 7.63 3.44 -22.90
N LEU A 187 7.57 3.49 -21.58
CA LEU A 187 8.19 4.55 -20.76
C LEU A 187 9.73 4.51 -20.84
N GLU A 188 10.34 3.32 -20.87
CA GLU A 188 11.80 3.16 -20.95
C GLU A 188 12.41 3.72 -22.26
N ASN A 189 11.58 3.94 -23.29
CA ASN A 189 12.01 4.49 -24.57
C ASN A 189 11.83 6.02 -24.68
N ILE A 190 11.42 6.70 -23.59
CA ILE A 190 11.23 8.16 -23.60
C ILE A 190 12.52 8.82 -23.11
N ASP A 191 13.16 9.57 -24.00
CA ASP A 191 14.39 10.29 -23.68
C ASP A 191 14.16 11.34 -22.57
N GLY A 192 15.04 11.38 -21.58
CA GLY A 192 14.99 12.33 -20.46
C GLY A 192 13.97 12.01 -19.37
N LEU A 193 13.24 10.89 -19.50
CA LEU A 193 12.35 10.41 -18.47
C LEU A 193 13.09 9.54 -17.45
N ASN A 194 13.12 9.98 -16.19
CA ASN A 194 13.64 9.17 -15.08
C ASN A 194 12.49 8.40 -14.44
N ILE A 195 12.62 7.09 -14.38
CA ILE A 195 11.57 6.20 -13.87
C ILE A 195 12.00 5.60 -12.53
N ILE A 196 11.18 5.81 -11.49
CA ILE A 196 11.31 5.20 -10.18
C ILE A 196 10.35 4.01 -10.16
N HIS A 197 10.84 2.86 -10.53
CA HIS A 197 10.09 1.62 -10.59
C HIS A 197 11.00 0.45 -10.20
N SER A 198 10.48 -0.52 -9.45
CA SER A 198 11.24 -1.71 -9.10
C SER A 198 11.65 -2.49 -10.35
N LEU A 199 12.93 -2.83 -10.43
CA LEU A 199 13.46 -3.70 -11.51
C LEU A 199 13.15 -5.19 -11.27
N SER A 200 12.47 -5.52 -10.18
CA SER A 200 12.00 -6.88 -9.93
C SER A 200 11.02 -7.32 -11.02
N LYS A 201 11.08 -8.60 -11.39
CA LYS A 201 10.09 -9.19 -12.31
C LYS A 201 8.67 -9.15 -11.74
N ASN A 202 8.55 -9.16 -10.41
CA ASN A 202 7.29 -9.07 -9.70
C ASN A 202 7.16 -7.67 -9.11
N ALA A 203 6.73 -6.69 -9.90
CA ALA A 203 6.41 -5.35 -9.43
C ALA A 203 4.95 -5.03 -9.72
N GLY A 204 4.36 -4.08 -9.00
CA GLY A 204 3.02 -3.57 -9.28
C GLY A 204 3.02 -2.55 -10.42
N CYS A 205 1.85 -2.22 -10.94
CA CYS A 205 1.67 -1.26 -12.04
C CYS A 205 1.66 0.19 -11.53
N THR A 206 2.74 0.59 -10.85
CA THR A 206 2.93 1.94 -10.29
C THR A 206 4.28 2.49 -10.73
N PHE A 207 4.26 3.63 -11.41
CA PHE A 207 5.45 4.30 -11.94
C PHE A 207 5.49 5.73 -11.44
N ALA A 208 6.47 6.07 -10.59
CA ALA A 208 6.79 7.45 -10.28
C ALA A 208 7.91 7.92 -11.21
N MET A 209 7.77 9.14 -11.72
CA MET A 209 8.60 9.63 -12.80
C MET A 209 9.00 11.08 -12.55
N SER A 210 10.14 11.46 -13.11
CA SER A 210 10.59 12.86 -13.19
C SER A 210 11.21 13.13 -14.56
N ILE A 211 11.15 14.38 -15.00
CA ILE A 211 11.80 14.87 -16.23
C ILE A 211 12.77 15.97 -15.82
N GLU A 212 14.01 15.90 -16.28
CA GLU A 212 15.00 16.94 -16.01
C GLU A 212 14.53 18.30 -16.55
N GLY A 213 14.60 19.32 -15.71
CA GLY A 213 14.19 20.69 -16.06
C GLY A 213 12.67 20.94 -16.05
N ALA A 214 11.84 19.95 -15.73
CA ALA A 214 10.39 20.11 -15.63
C ALA A 214 9.88 19.78 -14.21
N HIS A 215 9.05 20.68 -13.65
CA HIS A 215 8.44 20.41 -12.36
C HIS A 215 7.29 19.40 -12.49
N ALA A 216 7.19 18.46 -11.55
CA ALA A 216 6.20 17.36 -11.60
C ALA A 216 4.74 17.86 -11.74
N THR A 217 4.41 19.01 -11.14
CA THR A 217 3.08 19.62 -11.26
C THR A 217 2.80 20.10 -12.66
N ASP A 218 3.78 20.74 -13.33
CA ASP A 218 3.61 21.26 -14.69
C ASP A 218 3.41 20.12 -15.69
N VAL A 219 4.18 19.03 -15.53
CA VAL A 219 4.00 17.81 -16.31
C VAL A 219 2.60 17.22 -16.09
N SER A 220 2.14 17.15 -14.82
CA SER A 220 0.80 16.64 -14.50
C SER A 220 -0.31 17.47 -15.14
N LEU A 221 -0.19 18.80 -15.11
CA LEU A 221 -1.15 19.70 -15.74
C LEU A 221 -1.16 19.59 -17.27
N MET A 222 0.02 19.41 -17.86
CA MET A 222 0.13 19.18 -19.31
C MET A 222 -0.53 17.85 -19.71
N LEU A 223 -0.23 16.76 -19.02
CA LEU A 223 -0.83 15.44 -19.27
C LEU A 223 -2.36 15.47 -19.13
N ASP A 224 -2.88 16.25 -18.17
CA ASP A 224 -4.33 16.41 -18.01
C ASP A 224 -5.01 17.04 -19.25
N THR A 225 -4.32 17.93 -19.98
CA THR A 225 -4.83 18.49 -21.24
C THR A 225 -4.94 17.45 -22.36
N TYR A 226 -4.24 16.32 -22.24
CA TYR A 226 -4.33 15.16 -23.14
C TYR A 226 -5.20 14.03 -22.56
N GLY A 227 -5.96 14.30 -21.50
CA GLY A 227 -6.85 13.31 -20.87
C GLY A 227 -6.11 12.26 -20.02
N VAL A 228 -4.81 12.44 -19.73
CA VAL A 228 -4.01 11.51 -18.95
C VAL A 228 -3.91 12.01 -17.50
N ALA A 229 -4.63 11.36 -16.58
CA ALA A 229 -4.65 11.69 -15.16
C ALA A 229 -3.46 11.07 -14.43
N VAL A 230 -2.54 11.90 -13.95
CA VAL A 230 -1.43 11.50 -13.07
C VAL A 230 -1.45 12.33 -11.79
N ARG A 231 -0.79 11.83 -10.75
CA ARG A 231 -0.64 12.57 -9.50
C ARG A 231 0.76 13.14 -9.37
N ALA A 232 0.88 14.46 -9.11
CA ALA A 232 2.15 15.10 -8.77
C ALA A 232 2.35 15.21 -7.25
N GLY A 233 3.59 15.20 -6.77
CA GLY A 233 3.98 15.45 -5.39
C GLY A 233 4.87 14.37 -4.77
N HIS A 234 4.82 14.26 -3.43
CA HIS A 234 5.66 13.33 -2.66
C HIS A 234 5.04 11.94 -2.44
N HIS A 235 3.81 11.70 -2.83
CA HIS A 235 3.09 10.41 -2.72
C HIS A 235 3.13 9.78 -1.32
N CYS A 236 3.14 10.61 -0.24
CA CYS A 236 3.28 10.19 1.16
C CYS A 236 4.63 9.52 1.51
N VAL A 237 5.67 9.70 0.68
CA VAL A 237 7.01 9.12 0.86
C VAL A 237 8.11 10.19 0.76
N GLN A 238 7.92 11.34 1.38
CA GLN A 238 8.84 12.46 1.36
C GLN A 238 10.29 12.09 1.75
N PRO A 239 10.55 11.23 2.78
CA PRO A 239 11.91 10.81 3.08
C PRO A 239 12.60 10.07 1.93
N PHE A 240 11.84 9.32 1.13
CA PHE A 240 12.37 8.62 -0.04
C PHE A 240 12.75 9.59 -1.17
N HIS A 241 11.92 10.62 -1.43
CA HIS A 241 12.28 11.69 -2.37
C HIS A 241 13.57 12.41 -1.97
N ARG A 242 13.73 12.72 -0.68
CA ARG A 242 14.97 13.32 -0.17
C ARG A 242 16.19 12.43 -0.39
N LYS A 243 16.04 11.11 -0.20
CA LYS A 243 17.12 10.15 -0.46
C LYS A 243 17.55 10.14 -1.93
N LEU A 244 16.60 10.33 -2.86
CA LEU A 244 16.84 10.39 -4.29
C LEU A 244 17.23 11.80 -4.78
N ASN A 245 17.27 12.79 -3.88
CA ASN A 245 17.49 14.19 -4.22
C ASN A 245 16.48 14.74 -5.24
N LEU A 246 15.20 14.37 -5.08
CA LEU A 246 14.07 14.80 -5.91
C LEU A 246 13.12 15.66 -5.09
N ASP A 247 12.72 16.80 -5.65
CA ASP A 247 11.72 17.67 -5.02
C ASP A 247 10.31 17.05 -5.06
N ALA A 248 9.95 16.48 -6.18
CA ALA A 248 8.67 15.81 -6.40
C ALA A 248 8.75 14.86 -7.60
N THR A 249 7.76 13.99 -7.73
CA THR A 249 7.54 13.15 -8.93
C THR A 249 6.09 13.25 -9.39
N PHE A 250 5.82 12.94 -10.65
CA PHE A 250 4.49 12.61 -11.11
C PHE A 250 4.36 11.09 -11.19
N ARG A 251 3.17 10.56 -10.89
CA ARG A 251 2.96 9.12 -10.76
C ARG A 251 1.73 8.68 -11.52
N ALA A 252 1.92 7.66 -12.36
CA ALA A 252 0.87 6.88 -12.99
C ALA A 252 0.71 5.53 -12.29
N THR A 253 -0.54 5.07 -12.16
CA THR A 253 -0.85 3.77 -11.57
C THR A 253 -1.98 3.14 -12.38
N GLY A 254 -1.75 1.96 -12.95
CA GLY A 254 -2.76 1.21 -13.69
C GLY A 254 -3.57 0.31 -12.76
N TYR A 255 -4.87 0.14 -13.04
CA TYR A 255 -5.76 -0.77 -12.34
C TYR A 255 -6.77 -1.40 -13.32
N ILE A 256 -7.75 -2.17 -12.83
CA ILE A 256 -8.67 -2.97 -13.65
C ILE A 256 -9.52 -2.18 -14.66
N TYR A 257 -9.65 -0.88 -14.47
CA TYR A 257 -10.39 0.02 -15.35
C TYR A 257 -9.51 0.75 -16.38
N ASN A 258 -8.21 0.48 -16.40
CA ASN A 258 -7.30 1.00 -17.40
C ASN A 258 -7.00 -0.06 -18.47
N ASP A 259 -6.75 0.37 -19.68
CA ASP A 259 -6.29 -0.46 -20.78
C ASP A 259 -4.94 0.05 -21.34
N CYS A 260 -4.45 -0.61 -22.38
CA CYS A 260 -3.15 -0.24 -22.97
C CYS A 260 -3.18 1.12 -23.70
N LEU A 261 -4.33 1.67 -24.03
CA LEU A 261 -4.45 2.97 -24.72
C LEU A 261 -4.03 4.13 -23.80
N LEU A 262 -4.14 3.98 -22.49
CA LEU A 262 -3.72 4.99 -21.53
C LEU A 262 -2.22 5.39 -21.67
N TYR A 263 -1.39 4.50 -22.21
CA TYR A 263 0.05 4.69 -22.33
C TYR A 263 0.52 4.86 -23.79
N THR A 264 -0.40 5.05 -24.74
CA THR A 264 -0.07 5.30 -26.14
C THR A 264 -0.37 6.74 -26.52
N SER A 265 0.52 7.34 -27.31
CA SER A 265 0.27 8.63 -27.95
C SER A 265 -0.80 8.56 -29.05
N ASP A 266 -1.28 7.36 -29.39
CA ASP A 266 -2.24 7.12 -30.46
C ASP A 266 -3.67 7.54 -30.10
N ALA A 267 -3.94 7.95 -28.87
CA ALA A 267 -5.22 8.56 -28.49
C ALA A 267 -5.50 9.89 -29.23
N ALA A 268 -4.48 10.46 -29.90
CA ALA A 268 -4.62 11.67 -30.71
C ALA A 268 -4.94 11.39 -32.21
N ASP A 269 -4.72 10.16 -32.68
CA ASP A 269 -4.86 9.83 -34.12
C ASP A 269 -6.23 9.22 -34.47
N GLU A 270 -7.09 8.87 -33.51
CA GLU A 270 -8.43 8.32 -33.77
C GLU A 270 -9.51 9.38 -34.02
N GLU A 271 -9.27 10.67 -33.80
CA GLU A 271 -10.25 11.73 -34.09
C GLU A 271 -10.30 12.14 -35.58
N ASP A 272 -9.39 11.70 -36.44
CA ASP A 272 -9.37 12.04 -37.87
C ASP A 272 -10.04 10.99 -38.79
N SER A 273 -10.78 10.00 -38.23
CA SER A 273 -11.45 8.98 -39.05
C SER A 273 -12.95 8.85 -38.70
N VAL A 274 -13.71 9.98 -38.74
CA VAL A 274 -15.19 9.97 -38.89
C VAL A 274 -15.60 10.98 -39.94
#